data_9eb9f54a8f58b2e9f75d2b2be67fcecf
#
_entry.id   9eb9f54a8f58b2e9f75d2b2be67fcecf
#
_cell.length_a   1.000
_cell.length_b   1.000
_cell.length_c   1.000
_cell.angle_alpha   90.00
_cell.angle_beta   90.00
_cell.angle_gamma   90.00
#
_symmetry.space_group_name_H-M   'P 1'
#
loop_
_entity.id
_entity.type
_entity.pdbx_description
1 polymer ?
#
loop_
_entity_poly.entity_id
_entity_poly.type
_entity_poly.pdbx_seq_one_letter_code
_entity_poly.pdbx_strand_id
1 'polypeptide(L)'
;MDNKKYILGIALIVIGILGIVDKIFNIRLFTMETLWPIFLLVPGLSFEVAYFTNRKGPGMLVPGGILTTLGLLFLFEEITRWQFSAYTWPIYTLAVAIGLFQLYWYGGKQKALLIPICILSFVTFGAFFSMIFGNVFHWMNRSLTFPIILVAIGLYMVFYNKKEEEE
;
A
#
# COMPACT_ATOMS: atom_id res chain seq x y z
N MET A 1 15.45 39.02 -5.59
CA MET A 1 14.15 38.51 -6.12
C MET A 1 13.60 37.52 -5.11
N ASP A 2 12.39 37.77 -4.61
CA ASP A 2 11.83 36.96 -3.53
C ASP A 2 11.60 35.54 -4.01
N ASN A 3 12.31 34.55 -3.45
CA ASN A 3 12.15 33.12 -3.72
C ASN A 3 10.68 32.68 -3.68
N LYS A 4 9.85 33.35 -2.86
CA LYS A 4 8.42 33.09 -2.76
C LYS A 4 7.65 33.35 -4.05
N LYS A 5 7.99 34.43 -4.80
CA LYS A 5 7.34 34.78 -6.08
C LYS A 5 7.73 33.79 -7.17
N TYR A 6 8.96 33.28 -7.14
CA TYR A 6 9.46 32.29 -8.10
C TYR A 6 8.75 30.94 -7.91
N ILE A 7 8.63 30.49 -6.65
CA ILE A 7 7.93 29.27 -6.30
C ILE A 7 6.44 29.36 -6.68
N LEU A 8 5.81 30.48 -6.42
CA LEU A 8 4.41 30.71 -6.79
C LEU A 8 4.21 30.71 -8.30
N GLY A 9 5.13 31.32 -9.06
CA GLY A 9 5.11 31.31 -10.52
C GLY A 9 5.25 29.92 -11.11
N ILE A 10 6.18 29.11 -10.59
CA ILE A 10 6.35 27.70 -11.00
C ILE A 10 5.09 26.89 -10.68
N ALA A 11 4.53 27.06 -9.48
CA ALA A 11 3.29 26.35 -9.10
C ALA A 11 2.13 26.68 -10.04
N LEU A 12 1.95 27.96 -10.40
CA LEU A 12 0.91 28.39 -11.35
C LEU A 12 1.13 27.80 -12.76
N ILE A 13 2.37 27.74 -13.22
CA ILE A 13 2.70 27.14 -14.52
C ILE A 13 2.37 25.65 -14.51
N VAL A 14 2.75 24.91 -13.45
CA VAL A 14 2.47 23.48 -13.32
C VAL A 14 0.97 23.24 -13.29
N ILE A 15 0.21 24.01 -12.50
CA ILE A 15 -1.26 23.91 -12.45
C ILE A 15 -1.89 24.21 -13.82
N GLY A 16 -1.38 25.24 -14.53
CA GLY A 16 -1.84 25.59 -15.88
C GLY A 16 -1.58 24.50 -16.89
N ILE A 17 -0.39 23.91 -16.88
CA ILE A 17 -0.04 22.77 -17.76
C ILE A 17 -0.94 21.56 -17.47
N LEU A 18 -1.14 21.23 -16.19
CA LEU A 18 -2.04 20.14 -15.80
C LEU A 18 -3.48 20.40 -16.26
N GLY A 19 -3.96 21.64 -16.17
CA GLY A 19 -5.28 22.02 -16.69
C GLY A 19 -5.43 21.89 -18.20
N ILE A 20 -4.36 22.20 -18.96
CA ILE A 20 -4.34 22.02 -20.41
C ILE A 20 -4.36 20.52 -20.77
N VAL A 21 -3.54 19.71 -20.08
CA VAL A 21 -3.50 18.25 -20.25
C VAL A 21 -4.87 17.63 -19.94
N ASP A 22 -5.52 18.07 -18.88
CA ASP A 22 -6.88 17.65 -18.49
C ASP A 22 -7.90 17.87 -19.61
N LYS A 23 -7.87 19.05 -20.22
CA LYS A 23 -8.76 19.42 -21.35
C LYS A 23 -8.47 18.62 -22.61
N ILE A 24 -7.18 18.42 -22.95
CA ILE A 24 -6.79 17.72 -24.19
C ILE A 24 -7.10 16.22 -24.09
N PHE A 25 -6.76 15.60 -22.96
CA PHE A 25 -6.92 14.16 -22.77
C PHE A 25 -8.25 13.76 -22.14
N ASN A 26 -9.11 14.73 -21.78
CA ASN A 26 -10.42 14.51 -21.14
C ASN A 26 -10.33 13.64 -19.87
N ILE A 27 -9.25 13.83 -19.09
CA ILE A 27 -8.91 12.99 -17.92
C ILE A 27 -9.80 13.35 -16.70
N ARG A 28 -10.40 14.55 -16.69
CA ARG A 28 -11.22 15.11 -15.58
C ARG A 28 -10.45 15.26 -14.27
N LEU A 29 -9.18 15.69 -14.34
CA LEU A 29 -8.32 15.87 -13.16
C LEU A 29 -8.85 16.94 -12.19
N PHE A 30 -9.58 17.95 -12.69
CA PHE A 30 -10.06 19.10 -11.91
C PHE A 30 -11.56 19.06 -11.60
N THR A 31 -12.14 17.86 -11.52
CA THR A 31 -13.49 17.68 -10.99
C THR A 31 -13.48 17.54 -9.47
N MET A 32 -14.53 17.97 -8.78
CA MET A 32 -14.68 17.77 -7.33
C MET A 32 -14.58 16.29 -6.94
N GLU A 33 -15.01 15.39 -7.83
CA GLU A 33 -14.90 13.95 -7.67
C GLU A 33 -13.45 13.48 -7.66
N THR A 34 -12.55 14.11 -8.44
CA THR A 34 -11.13 13.74 -8.52
C THR A 34 -10.28 14.46 -7.47
N LEU A 35 -10.76 15.58 -6.91
CA LEU A 35 -9.98 16.39 -5.98
C LEU A 35 -10.16 16.01 -4.51
N TRP A 36 -11.17 15.22 -4.16
CA TRP A 36 -11.42 14.86 -2.77
C TRP A 36 -10.23 14.14 -2.06
N PRO A 37 -9.37 13.35 -2.74
CA PRO A 37 -8.22 12.73 -2.06
C PRO A 37 -7.20 13.76 -1.55
N ILE A 38 -7.24 15.00 -2.08
CA ILE A 38 -6.41 16.10 -1.60
C ILE A 38 -6.72 16.41 -0.12
N PHE A 39 -7.97 16.20 0.31
CA PHE A 39 -8.35 16.37 1.72
C PHE A 39 -7.64 15.37 2.66
N LEU A 40 -7.14 14.24 2.13
CA LEU A 40 -6.30 13.31 2.86
C LEU A 40 -4.82 13.67 2.72
N LEU A 41 -4.41 14.08 1.52
CA LEU A 41 -3.01 14.42 1.25
C LEU A 41 -2.54 15.66 2.03
N VAL A 42 -3.36 16.71 2.09
CA VAL A 42 -2.97 17.96 2.76
C VAL A 42 -2.68 17.73 4.24
N PRO A 43 -3.55 17.12 5.06
CA PRO A 43 -3.23 16.84 6.44
C PRO A 43 -2.10 15.80 6.59
N GLY A 44 -2.05 14.77 5.71
CA GLY A 44 -0.97 13.78 5.71
C GLY A 44 0.40 14.42 5.55
N LEU A 45 0.58 15.20 4.50
CA LEU A 45 1.82 15.95 4.24
C LEU A 45 2.09 16.99 5.34
N SER A 46 1.06 17.62 5.88
CA SER A 46 1.22 18.60 6.98
C SER A 46 1.83 17.95 8.22
N PHE A 47 1.40 16.74 8.59
CA PHE A 47 1.98 15.99 9.70
C PHE A 47 3.45 15.60 9.44
N GLU A 48 3.77 15.16 8.23
CA GLU A 48 5.14 14.83 7.86
C GLU A 48 6.04 16.05 7.87
N VAL A 49 5.62 17.15 7.23
CA VAL A 49 6.36 18.42 7.21
C VAL A 49 6.54 18.97 8.63
N ALA A 50 5.50 18.93 9.46
CA ALA A 50 5.58 19.37 10.86
C ALA A 50 6.64 18.58 11.63
N TYR A 51 6.70 17.27 11.45
CA TYR A 51 7.75 16.45 12.05
C TYR A 51 9.13 16.79 11.51
N PHE A 52 9.32 16.83 10.19
CA PHE A 52 10.64 17.07 9.58
C PHE A 52 11.19 18.48 9.89
N THR A 53 10.29 19.45 10.11
CA THR A 53 10.67 20.82 10.50
C THR A 53 11.05 20.90 11.97
N ASN A 54 10.24 20.34 12.86
CA ASN A 54 10.40 20.51 14.31
C ASN A 54 11.16 19.36 14.97
N ARG A 55 11.26 18.20 14.33
CA ARG A 55 11.88 16.97 14.85
C ARG A 55 11.32 16.51 16.22
N LYS A 56 10.12 16.94 16.57
CA LYS A 56 9.44 16.60 17.82
C LYS A 56 8.18 15.81 17.53
N GLY A 57 7.87 14.82 18.41
CA GLY A 57 6.65 14.04 18.32
C GLY A 57 6.62 13.08 17.13
N PRO A 58 7.52 12.06 17.08
CA PRO A 58 7.56 11.09 15.96
C PRO A 58 6.25 10.34 15.76
N GLY A 59 5.35 10.33 16.75
CA GLY A 59 4.01 9.76 16.62
C GLY A 59 3.15 10.41 15.54
N MET A 60 3.45 11.66 15.14
CA MET A 60 2.76 12.35 14.05
C MET A 60 3.03 11.72 12.68
N LEU A 61 4.12 10.98 12.56
CA LEU A 61 4.46 10.27 11.32
C LEU A 61 3.50 9.12 11.02
N VAL A 62 2.84 8.54 12.03
CA VAL A 62 1.87 7.46 11.80
C VAL A 62 0.66 7.97 11.01
N PRO A 63 -0.12 8.94 11.51
CA PRO A 63 -1.21 9.50 10.72
C PRO A 63 -0.69 10.20 9.44
N GLY A 64 0.48 10.83 9.46
CA GLY A 64 1.11 11.44 8.30
C GLY A 64 1.32 10.42 7.18
N GLY A 65 2.04 9.34 7.44
CA GLY A 65 2.33 8.29 6.46
C GLY A 65 1.09 7.57 5.97
N ILE A 66 0.13 7.28 6.86
CA ILE A 66 -1.15 6.65 6.48
C ILE A 66 -1.93 7.55 5.53
N LEU A 67 -2.18 8.80 5.93
CA LEU A 67 -2.99 9.74 5.13
C LEU A 67 -2.33 10.09 3.80
N THR A 68 -1.01 10.26 3.78
CA THR A 68 -0.27 10.53 2.54
C THR A 68 -0.36 9.33 1.59
N THR A 69 -0.13 8.12 2.08
CA THR A 69 -0.22 6.90 1.26
C THR A 69 -1.63 6.68 0.73
N LEU A 70 -2.66 6.81 1.58
CA LEU A 70 -4.05 6.66 1.16
C LEU A 70 -4.48 7.77 0.21
N GLY A 71 -4.06 9.01 0.44
CA GLY A 71 -4.35 10.12 -0.44
C GLY A 71 -3.76 9.93 -1.84
N LEU A 72 -2.52 9.43 -1.94
CA LEU A 72 -1.90 9.07 -3.21
C LEU A 72 -2.62 7.91 -3.89
N LEU A 73 -3.01 6.89 -3.13
CA LEU A 73 -3.76 5.76 -3.63
C LEU A 73 -5.10 6.20 -4.23
N PHE A 74 -5.86 6.99 -3.49
CA PHE A 74 -7.16 7.45 -3.97
C PHE A 74 -7.05 8.40 -5.16
N LEU A 75 -6.01 9.24 -5.24
CA LEU A 75 -5.73 10.00 -6.46
C LEU A 75 -5.49 9.08 -7.66
N PHE A 76 -4.72 8.04 -7.48
CA PHE A 76 -4.49 7.04 -8.53
C PHE A 76 -5.79 6.34 -8.93
N GLU A 77 -6.61 5.94 -7.96
CA GLU A 77 -7.89 5.26 -8.21
C GLU A 77 -8.88 6.18 -8.93
N GLU A 78 -8.97 7.46 -8.56
CA GLU A 78 -9.81 8.43 -9.25
C GLU A 78 -9.37 8.65 -10.69
N ILE A 79 -8.08 8.85 -10.93
CA ILE A 79 -7.54 9.02 -12.28
C ILE A 79 -7.81 7.78 -13.14
N THR A 80 -7.71 6.59 -12.57
CA THR A 80 -7.97 5.32 -13.25
C THR A 80 -9.43 4.89 -13.22
N ARG A 81 -10.33 5.75 -12.71
CA ARG A 81 -11.77 5.47 -12.57
C ARG A 81 -12.05 4.15 -11.84
N TRP A 82 -11.30 3.91 -10.78
CA TRP A 82 -11.45 2.74 -9.91
C TRP A 82 -11.29 1.37 -10.61
N GLN A 83 -10.72 1.35 -11.81
CA GLN A 83 -10.52 0.11 -12.57
C GLN A 83 -9.60 -0.89 -11.87
N PHE A 84 -8.67 -0.39 -11.06
CA PHE A 84 -7.70 -1.20 -10.34
C PHE A 84 -8.05 -1.47 -8.88
N SER A 85 -9.20 -1.01 -8.39
CA SER A 85 -9.61 -1.12 -6.98
C SER A 85 -9.58 -2.56 -6.45
N ALA A 86 -9.88 -3.54 -7.32
CA ALA A 86 -9.79 -4.97 -6.99
C ALA A 86 -8.35 -5.43 -6.71
N TYR A 87 -7.34 -4.71 -7.21
CA TYR A 87 -5.91 -5.04 -7.06
C TYR A 87 -5.19 -4.15 -6.07
N THR A 88 -5.72 -2.97 -5.77
CA THR A 88 -5.08 -1.97 -4.92
C THR A 88 -5.44 -2.09 -3.45
N TRP A 89 -6.45 -2.89 -3.10
CA TRP A 89 -6.90 -3.04 -1.72
C TRP A 89 -5.78 -3.43 -0.72
N PRO A 90 -4.70 -4.20 -1.06
CA PRO A 90 -3.66 -4.48 -0.10
C PRO A 90 -2.82 -3.25 0.28
N ILE A 91 -2.92 -2.17 -0.51
CA ILE A 91 -2.22 -0.91 -0.21
C ILE A 91 -2.82 -0.24 1.03
N TYR A 92 -4.08 -0.51 1.38
CA TYR A 92 -4.66 0.00 2.65
C TYR A 92 -3.91 -0.55 3.87
N THR A 93 -3.57 -1.83 3.86
CA THR A 93 -2.77 -2.44 4.94
C THR A 93 -1.32 -1.97 4.89
N LEU A 94 -0.77 -1.78 3.69
CA LEU A 94 0.57 -1.22 3.48
C LEU A 94 0.67 0.21 4.00
N ALA A 95 -0.34 1.05 3.84
CA ALA A 95 -0.35 2.42 4.34
C ALA A 95 -0.13 2.47 5.85
N VAL A 96 -0.79 1.57 6.59
CA VAL A 96 -0.58 1.45 8.05
C VAL A 96 0.83 0.96 8.36
N ALA A 97 1.34 -0.01 7.61
CA ALA A 97 2.71 -0.49 7.77
C ALA A 97 3.74 0.62 7.53
N ILE A 98 3.53 1.48 6.51
CA ILE A 98 4.40 2.63 6.21
C ILE A 98 4.38 3.63 7.36
N GLY A 99 3.21 4.01 7.88
CA GLY A 99 3.12 4.93 9.00
C GLY A 99 3.83 4.40 10.26
N LEU A 100 3.65 3.11 10.58
CA LEU A 100 4.35 2.47 11.69
C LEU A 100 5.86 2.34 11.43
N PHE A 101 6.26 2.09 10.20
CA PHE A 101 7.68 2.02 9.81
C PHE A 101 8.37 3.38 9.94
N GLN A 102 7.70 4.46 9.55
CA GLN A 102 8.21 5.82 9.77
C GLN A 102 8.39 6.09 11.28
N LEU A 103 7.39 5.72 12.11
CA LEU A 103 7.50 5.83 13.56
C LEU A 103 8.67 5.00 14.10
N TYR A 104 8.85 3.77 13.63
CA TYR A 104 9.97 2.94 14.02
C TYR A 104 11.31 3.60 13.67
N TRP A 105 11.44 4.09 12.44
CA TRP A 105 12.71 4.63 11.94
C TRP A 105 13.13 5.93 12.64
N TYR A 106 12.17 6.82 12.85
CA TYR A 106 12.41 8.15 13.43
C TYR A 106 12.08 8.26 14.92
N GLY A 107 11.35 7.31 15.49
CA GLY A 107 10.88 7.30 16.88
C GLY A 107 11.76 6.53 17.87
N GLY A 108 13.04 6.25 17.50
CA GLY A 108 13.97 5.60 18.43
C GLY A 108 14.06 4.08 18.29
N LYS A 109 13.60 3.51 17.17
CA LYS A 109 13.77 2.09 16.77
C LYS A 109 13.22 1.10 17.81
N GLN A 110 12.03 1.37 18.35
CA GLN A 110 11.37 0.48 19.30
C GLN A 110 11.05 -0.87 18.64
N LYS A 111 11.69 -1.93 19.10
CA LYS A 111 11.54 -3.29 18.53
C LYS A 111 10.10 -3.81 18.55
N ALA A 112 9.27 -3.37 19.49
CA ALA A 112 7.86 -3.74 19.58
C ALA A 112 7.04 -3.34 18.34
N LEU A 113 7.44 -2.25 17.65
CA LEU A 113 6.78 -1.81 16.41
C LEU A 113 7.07 -2.72 15.20
N LEU A 114 8.15 -3.50 15.25
CA LEU A 114 8.48 -4.43 14.15
C LEU A 114 7.45 -5.54 14.02
N ILE A 115 6.82 -5.98 15.11
CA ILE A 115 5.83 -7.05 15.07
C ILE A 115 4.65 -6.67 14.19
N PRO A 116 3.91 -5.57 14.45
CA PRO A 116 2.79 -5.19 13.58
C PRO A 116 3.25 -4.80 12.17
N ILE A 117 4.41 -4.19 11.99
CA ILE A 117 4.96 -3.87 10.66
C ILE A 117 5.17 -5.15 9.85
N CYS A 118 5.82 -6.17 10.43
CA CYS A 118 6.05 -7.43 9.76
C CYS A 118 4.74 -8.15 9.41
N ILE A 119 3.78 -8.17 10.33
CA ILE A 119 2.47 -8.81 10.09
C ILE A 119 1.74 -8.12 8.93
N LEU A 120 1.62 -6.79 8.98
CA LEU A 120 0.92 -6.02 7.93
C LEU A 120 1.64 -6.14 6.58
N SER A 121 2.96 -6.08 6.58
CA SER A 121 3.75 -6.28 5.36
C SER A 121 3.55 -7.69 4.80
N PHE A 122 3.58 -8.72 5.65
CA PHE A 122 3.35 -10.10 5.23
C PHE A 122 1.96 -10.29 4.63
N VAL A 123 0.92 -9.72 5.26
CA VAL A 123 -0.46 -9.75 4.73
C VAL A 123 -0.52 -9.06 3.37
N THR A 124 0.10 -7.88 3.24
CA THR A 124 0.13 -7.13 1.98
C THR A 124 0.82 -7.92 0.87
N PHE A 125 2.03 -8.42 1.14
CA PHE A 125 2.78 -9.20 0.15
C PHE A 125 2.07 -10.51 -0.20
N GLY A 126 1.48 -11.21 0.79
CA GLY A 126 0.68 -12.41 0.59
C GLY A 126 -0.54 -12.15 -0.31
N ALA A 127 -1.21 -11.02 -0.11
CA ALA A 127 -2.34 -10.61 -0.94
C ALA A 127 -1.91 -10.33 -2.39
N PHE A 128 -0.83 -9.56 -2.60
CA PHE A 128 -0.30 -9.32 -3.95
C PHE A 128 0.18 -10.61 -4.61
N PHE A 129 0.88 -11.45 -3.86
CA PHE A 129 1.31 -12.76 -4.36
C PHE A 129 0.11 -13.61 -4.77
N SER A 130 -0.93 -13.67 -3.94
CA SER A 130 -2.17 -14.39 -4.26
C SER A 130 -2.86 -13.84 -5.51
N MET A 131 -2.82 -12.52 -5.75
CA MET A 131 -3.39 -11.91 -6.94
C MET A 131 -2.62 -12.25 -8.21
N ILE A 132 -1.28 -12.21 -8.14
CA ILE A 132 -0.42 -12.51 -9.29
C ILE A 132 -0.50 -14.01 -9.63
N PHE A 133 -0.41 -14.85 -8.61
CA PHE A 133 -0.37 -16.30 -8.78
C PHE A 133 -1.76 -16.95 -8.70
N GLY A 134 -2.77 -16.26 -8.18
CA GLY A 134 -4.14 -16.77 -8.07
C GLY A 134 -4.74 -17.17 -9.43
N ASN A 135 -4.41 -16.46 -10.50
CA ASN A 135 -4.79 -16.81 -11.85
C ASN A 135 -4.04 -18.06 -12.36
N VAL A 136 -2.83 -18.32 -11.88
CA VAL A 136 -2.06 -19.53 -12.19
C VAL A 136 -2.61 -20.72 -11.41
N PHE A 137 -3.03 -20.49 -10.14
CA PHE A 137 -3.65 -21.51 -9.29
C PHE A 137 -5.14 -21.71 -9.57
N HIS A 138 -5.79 -20.84 -10.34
CA HIS A 138 -7.18 -21.05 -10.75
C HIS A 138 -7.35 -22.27 -11.67
N TRP A 139 -6.27 -22.67 -12.34
CA TRP A 139 -6.21 -23.95 -13.05
C TRP A 139 -6.12 -25.16 -12.11
N MET A 140 -5.58 -24.99 -10.91
CA MET A 140 -5.61 -26.00 -9.85
C MET A 140 -6.95 -25.91 -9.15
N ASN A 141 -7.94 -26.46 -9.82
CA ASN A 141 -9.33 -26.51 -9.42
C ASN A 141 -9.43 -26.84 -7.91
N ARG A 142 -10.22 -26.09 -7.16
CA ARG A 142 -10.52 -26.30 -5.74
C ARG A 142 -10.87 -27.76 -5.41
N SER A 143 -11.25 -28.51 -6.43
CA SER A 143 -11.50 -29.96 -6.43
C SER A 143 -10.24 -30.83 -6.32
N LEU A 144 -9.06 -30.35 -6.73
CA LEU A 144 -7.81 -31.14 -6.71
C LEU A 144 -6.95 -30.93 -5.47
N THR A 145 -7.10 -29.80 -4.77
CA THR A 145 -6.28 -29.48 -3.60
C THR A 145 -6.54 -30.48 -2.47
N PHE A 146 -7.80 -30.85 -2.24
CA PHE A 146 -8.18 -31.81 -1.21
C PHE A 146 -7.65 -33.22 -1.49
N PRO A 147 -7.81 -33.77 -2.73
CA PRO A 147 -7.19 -35.06 -3.09
C PRO A 147 -5.66 -35.07 -2.99
N ILE A 148 -4.98 -33.99 -3.39
CA ILE A 148 -3.50 -33.90 -3.32
C ILE A 148 -3.02 -33.95 -1.85
N ILE A 149 -3.68 -33.23 -0.95
CA ILE A 149 -3.36 -33.25 0.48
C ILE A 149 -3.61 -34.66 1.04
N LEU A 150 -4.71 -35.32 0.67
CA LEU A 150 -5.04 -36.68 1.10
C LEU A 150 -3.99 -37.69 0.62
N VAL A 151 -3.55 -37.57 -0.64
CA VAL A 151 -2.49 -38.42 -1.21
C VAL A 151 -1.16 -38.17 -0.47
N ALA A 152 -0.81 -36.93 -0.21
CA ALA A 152 0.42 -36.59 0.52
C ALA A 152 0.42 -37.15 1.94
N ILE A 153 -0.71 -37.04 2.65
CA ILE A 153 -0.86 -37.62 4.00
C ILE A 153 -0.80 -39.16 3.93
N GLY A 154 -1.47 -39.77 2.95
CA GLY A 154 -1.44 -41.21 2.74
C GLY A 154 -0.02 -41.72 2.45
N LEU A 155 0.72 -41.08 1.57
CA LEU A 155 2.12 -41.41 1.31
C LEU A 155 3.00 -41.24 2.55
N TYR A 156 2.82 -40.14 3.30
CA TYR A 156 3.55 -39.94 4.54
C TYR A 156 3.30 -41.08 5.55
N MET A 157 2.04 -41.50 5.73
CA MET A 157 1.71 -42.60 6.65
C MET A 157 2.30 -43.95 6.20
N VAL A 158 2.28 -44.22 4.90
CA VAL A 158 2.87 -45.47 4.33
C VAL A 158 4.39 -45.50 4.52
N PHE A 159 5.07 -44.38 4.27
CA PHE A 159 6.52 -44.32 4.43
C PHE A 159 6.96 -44.27 5.89
N TYR A 160 6.14 -43.69 6.76
CA TYR A 160 6.44 -43.64 8.19
C TYR A 160 6.32 -45.03 8.85
N ASN A 161 5.29 -45.78 8.50
CA ASN A 161 5.08 -47.10 9.07
C ASN A 161 6.11 -48.16 8.60
N LYS A 162 6.72 -47.93 7.42
CA LYS A 162 7.76 -48.81 6.90
C LYS A 162 9.10 -48.69 7.64
N LYS A 163 9.32 -47.59 8.34
CA LYS A 163 10.51 -47.39 9.19
C LYS A 163 10.45 -48.10 10.53
N GLU A 164 9.23 -48.38 11.07
CA GLU A 164 9.06 -49.08 12.33
C GLU A 164 9.13 -50.62 12.16
N GLU A 165 9.04 -51.13 10.95
CA GLU A 165 9.19 -52.58 10.70
C GLU A 165 10.63 -53.01 10.38
N GLU A 166 11.57 -52.05 10.22
CA GLU A 166 13.00 -52.34 9.95
C GLU A 166 13.90 -52.11 11.18
N GLU A 167 13.34 -51.70 12.38
CA GLU A 167 14.04 -51.63 13.69
C GLU A 167 13.60 -52.80 14.59
#